data_a2075c1747b349aa4681ce17681de654
#
_entry.id   a2075c1747b349aa4681ce17681de654
#
_cell.length_a   1.000
_cell.length_b   1.000
_cell.length_c   1.000
_cell.angle_alpha   90.00
_cell.angle_beta   90.00
_cell.angle_gamma   90.00
#
_symmetry.space_group_name_H-M   'P 1'
#
loop_
_entity.id
_entity.type
_entity.pdbx_description
1 polymer ?
#
loop_
_entity_poly.entity_id
_entity_poly.type
_entity_poly.pdbx_seq_one_letter_code
_entity_poly.pdbx_strand_id
1 'polypeptide(L)'
;MHYLVPQLTSAPAKLMGFSDRGAIAKGMKADLNLIDFNHLKVLAPEIRHDLPDNGLRLIQRSEGYVATIVNGVAVRRNGEATGMLPGRLVRC
;
A
#
# COMPACT_ATOMS: atom_id res chain seq x y z
N MET A 1 -14.00 -0.32 -10.60
CA MET A 1 -13.29 -0.96 -9.47
C MET A 1 -13.33 -2.47 -9.49
N HIS A 2 -14.46 -3.08 -9.83
CA HIS A 2 -14.55 -4.56 -9.90
C HIS A 2 -13.53 -5.22 -10.81
N TYR A 3 -13.13 -4.53 -11.88
CA TYR A 3 -12.16 -5.06 -12.82
C TYR A 3 -10.72 -4.80 -12.38
N LEU A 4 -10.43 -3.59 -11.88
CA LEU A 4 -9.07 -3.17 -11.57
C LEU A 4 -8.52 -3.77 -10.28
N VAL A 5 -9.34 -3.83 -9.24
CA VAL A 5 -8.86 -4.30 -7.91
C VAL A 5 -8.33 -5.73 -7.96
N PRO A 6 -9.04 -6.72 -8.56
CA PRO A 6 -8.48 -8.06 -8.65
C PRO A 6 -7.15 -8.13 -9.39
N GLN A 7 -6.92 -7.27 -10.37
CA GLN A 7 -5.66 -7.25 -11.13
C GLN A 7 -4.48 -6.69 -10.34
N LEU A 8 -4.77 -5.98 -9.25
CA LEU A 8 -3.74 -5.45 -8.35
C LEU A 8 -3.60 -6.29 -7.07
N THR A 9 -4.46 -7.25 -6.85
CA THR A 9 -4.53 -7.99 -5.58
C THR A 9 -4.53 -9.50 -5.79
N SER A 10 -5.69 -10.09 -6.09
CA SER A 10 -5.84 -11.54 -6.14
C SER A 10 -5.15 -12.19 -7.33
N ALA A 11 -5.15 -11.56 -8.49
CA ALA A 11 -4.52 -12.11 -9.68
C ALA A 11 -2.99 -12.22 -9.51
N PRO A 12 -2.24 -11.15 -9.14
CA PRO A 12 -0.81 -11.28 -8.91
C PRO A 12 -0.46 -12.17 -7.71
N ALA A 13 -1.29 -12.19 -6.67
CA ALA A 13 -1.06 -13.09 -5.54
C ALA A 13 -1.10 -14.56 -5.98
N LYS A 14 -2.09 -14.91 -6.80
CA LYS A 14 -2.21 -16.25 -7.37
C LYS A 14 -1.02 -16.59 -8.27
N LEU A 15 -0.62 -15.67 -9.13
CA LEU A 15 0.49 -15.86 -10.04
C LEU A 15 1.80 -16.14 -9.28
N MET A 16 2.01 -15.45 -8.17
CA MET A 16 3.23 -15.60 -7.35
C MET A 16 3.15 -16.75 -6.34
N GLY A 17 2.02 -17.45 -6.27
CA GLY A 17 1.85 -18.57 -5.37
C GLY A 17 1.54 -18.20 -3.93
N PHE A 18 1.12 -16.97 -3.66
CA PHE A 18 0.71 -16.57 -2.31
C PHE A 18 -0.71 -17.05 -2.02
N SER A 19 -0.87 -17.80 -0.92
CA SER A 19 -2.16 -18.35 -0.52
C SER A 19 -2.86 -17.59 0.59
N ASP A 20 -2.15 -16.63 1.24
CA ASP A 20 -2.62 -15.97 2.45
C ASP A 20 -2.91 -14.47 2.26
N ARG A 21 -2.88 -13.98 1.03
CA ARG A 21 -3.09 -12.55 0.73
C ARG A 21 -3.74 -12.35 -0.64
N GLY A 22 -4.12 -11.11 -0.93
CA GLY A 22 -4.74 -10.74 -2.20
C GLY A 22 -6.26 -10.75 -2.16
N ALA A 23 -6.87 -11.15 -1.07
CA ALA A 23 -8.32 -11.16 -0.90
C ALA A 23 -8.68 -10.91 0.57
N ILE A 24 -9.85 -10.34 0.82
CA ILE A 24 -10.37 -10.14 2.17
C ILE A 24 -11.20 -11.37 2.53
N ALA A 25 -10.66 -12.22 3.39
CA ALA A 25 -11.31 -13.43 3.83
C ALA A 25 -10.77 -13.86 5.18
N LYS A 26 -11.56 -14.64 5.91
CA LYS A 26 -11.16 -15.18 7.20
C LYS A 26 -9.91 -16.05 7.03
N GLY A 27 -8.92 -15.86 7.89
CA GLY A 27 -7.66 -16.58 7.83
C GLY A 27 -6.59 -15.98 6.93
N MET A 28 -6.93 -14.95 6.18
CA MET A 28 -5.99 -14.24 5.30
C MET A 28 -5.22 -13.15 6.07
N LYS A 29 -4.06 -12.78 5.56
CA LYS A 29 -3.28 -11.65 6.09
C LYS A 29 -4.08 -10.36 6.00
N ALA A 30 -4.02 -9.55 7.05
CA ALA A 30 -4.68 -8.24 7.07
C ALA A 30 -3.74 -7.17 6.50
N ASP A 31 -3.47 -7.27 5.21
CA ASP A 31 -2.73 -6.27 4.43
C ASP A 31 -3.75 -5.51 3.59
N LEU A 32 -4.17 -4.33 4.07
CA LEU A 32 -5.35 -3.64 3.57
C LEU A 32 -5.06 -2.18 3.29
N ASN A 33 -5.78 -1.61 2.32
CA ASN A 33 -5.88 -0.18 2.12
C ASN A 33 -7.32 0.26 2.37
N LEU A 34 -7.49 1.24 3.24
CA LEU A 34 -8.76 1.91 3.44
C LEU A 34 -8.76 3.18 2.59
N ILE A 35 -9.63 3.23 1.58
CA ILE A 35 -9.61 4.26 0.53
C ILE A 35 -10.95 4.99 0.49
N ASP A 36 -10.89 6.32 0.49
CA ASP A 36 -12.05 7.16 0.14
C ASP A 36 -12.04 7.37 -1.37
N PHE A 37 -12.80 6.55 -2.08
CA PHE A 37 -12.79 6.52 -3.55
C PHE A 37 -13.17 7.87 -4.17
N ASN A 38 -14.09 8.60 -3.56
CA ASN A 38 -14.56 9.88 -4.10
C ASN A 38 -13.50 10.99 -4.02
N HIS A 39 -12.53 10.84 -3.12
CA HIS A 39 -11.45 11.82 -2.93
C HIS A 39 -10.10 11.30 -3.42
N LEU A 40 -10.09 10.15 -4.10
CA LEU A 40 -8.87 9.53 -4.60
C LEU A 40 -8.32 10.34 -5.77
N LYS A 41 -7.08 10.84 -5.62
CA LYS A 41 -6.38 11.52 -6.72
C LYS A 41 -4.87 11.44 -6.53
N VAL A 42 -4.15 11.57 -7.64
CA VAL A 42 -2.69 11.62 -7.66
C VAL A 42 -2.26 13.08 -7.75
N LEU A 43 -1.34 13.50 -6.89
CA LEU A 43 -0.81 14.86 -6.88
C LEU A 43 0.36 14.99 -7.86
N ALA A 44 0.77 16.24 -8.15
CA ALA A 44 1.90 16.50 -9.03
C ALA A 44 3.19 15.91 -8.44
N PRO A 45 4.07 15.33 -9.27
CA PRO A 45 5.37 14.85 -8.79
C PRO A 45 6.25 16.01 -8.33
N GLU A 46 7.11 15.72 -7.36
CA GLU A 46 8.04 16.71 -6.82
C GLU A 46 9.42 16.10 -6.62
N ILE A 47 10.45 16.94 -6.66
CA ILE A 47 11.83 16.51 -6.44
C ILE A 47 12.18 16.71 -4.97
N ARG A 48 12.77 15.68 -4.36
CA ARG A 48 13.23 15.71 -2.96
C ARG A 48 14.69 15.32 -2.86
N HIS A 49 15.40 15.98 -1.94
CA HIS A 49 16.81 15.69 -1.63
C HIS A 49 16.90 14.96 -0.30
N ASP A 50 16.24 13.80 -0.21
CA ASP A 50 16.14 13.03 1.03
C ASP A 50 16.88 11.70 0.99
N LEU A 51 17.74 11.52 -0.01
CA LEU A 51 18.63 10.35 -0.10
C LEU A 51 20.00 10.68 0.52
N PRO A 52 20.83 9.65 0.83
CA PRO A 52 22.19 9.88 1.31
C PRO A 52 23.00 10.79 0.37
N ASP A 53 23.91 11.59 0.95
CA ASP A 53 24.73 12.58 0.23
C ASP A 53 23.89 13.62 -0.53
N ASN A 54 22.75 14.01 0.04
CA ASN A 54 21.82 14.95 -0.57
C ASN A 54 21.37 14.54 -1.96
N GLY A 55 21.31 13.23 -2.21
CA GLY A 55 20.82 12.67 -3.46
C GLY A 55 19.37 13.04 -3.72
N LEU A 56 19.05 13.37 -4.96
CA LEU A 56 17.69 13.77 -5.32
C LEU A 56 16.89 12.58 -5.87
N ARG A 57 15.59 12.64 -5.68
CA ARG A 57 14.64 11.69 -6.28
C ARG A 57 13.33 12.39 -6.60
N LEU A 58 12.61 11.79 -7.52
CA LEU A 58 11.26 12.21 -7.86
C LEU A 58 10.28 11.42 -7.00
N ILE A 59 9.41 12.10 -6.28
CA ILE A 59 8.34 11.46 -5.52
C ILE A 59 6.99 11.97 -5.99
N GLN A 60 5.96 11.17 -5.78
CA GLN A 60 4.59 11.52 -6.12
C GLN A 60 3.66 11.06 -5.00
N ARG A 61 2.86 11.99 -4.50
CA ARG A 61 1.91 11.72 -3.43
C ARG A 61 0.51 11.57 -4.01
N SER A 62 -0.37 11.00 -3.20
CA SER A 62 -1.78 10.86 -3.54
C SER A 62 -2.65 11.27 -2.37
N GLU A 63 -3.92 11.56 -2.66
CA GLU A 63 -4.96 11.81 -1.67
C GLU A 63 -6.01 10.71 -1.76
N GLY A 64 -6.81 10.53 -0.70
CA GLY A 64 -7.88 9.55 -0.66
C GLY A 64 -7.53 8.27 0.08
N TYR A 65 -6.28 8.06 0.47
CA TYR A 65 -5.87 6.92 1.29
C TYR A 65 -6.05 7.26 2.76
N VAL A 66 -7.07 6.69 3.39
CA VAL A 66 -7.38 6.93 4.81
C VAL A 66 -6.38 6.19 5.70
N ALA A 67 -6.11 4.92 5.40
CA ALA A 67 -5.15 4.12 6.15
C ALA A 67 -4.57 3.02 5.28
N THR A 68 -3.32 2.68 5.55
CA THR A 68 -2.67 1.48 5.02
C THR A 68 -2.33 0.58 6.20
N ILE A 69 -2.75 -0.67 6.12
CA ILE A 69 -2.64 -1.64 7.21
C ILE A 69 -1.79 -2.81 6.72
N VAL A 70 -0.78 -3.17 7.49
CA VAL A 70 0.09 -4.32 7.22
C VAL A 70 0.03 -5.24 8.42
N ASN A 71 -0.30 -6.49 8.19
CA ASN A 71 -0.42 -7.52 9.21
C ASN A 71 -1.32 -7.06 10.40
N GLY A 72 -2.42 -6.39 10.07
CA GLY A 72 -3.39 -5.89 11.04
C GLY A 72 -3.00 -4.60 11.76
N VAL A 73 -1.85 -4.01 11.44
CA VAL A 73 -1.35 -2.80 12.10
C VAL A 73 -1.30 -1.64 11.11
N ALA A 74 -1.86 -0.50 11.47
CA ALA A 74 -1.83 0.68 10.63
C ALA A 74 -0.40 1.23 10.55
N VAL A 75 0.15 1.27 9.33
CA VAL A 75 1.50 1.83 9.07
C VAL A 75 1.43 3.26 8.58
N ARG A 76 0.29 3.66 7.98
CA ARG A 76 0.04 5.04 7.55
C ARG A 76 -1.41 5.41 7.88
N ARG A 77 -1.61 6.66 8.25
CA ARG A 77 -2.94 7.26 8.45
C ARG A 77 -2.96 8.64 7.81
N ASN A 78 -3.95 8.89 6.97
CA ASN A 78 -4.14 10.17 6.28
C ASN A 78 -2.87 10.66 5.58
N GLY A 79 -2.12 9.73 4.98
CA GLY A 79 -0.89 10.03 4.26
C GLY A 79 0.37 10.13 5.11
N GLU A 80 0.25 10.04 6.43
CA GLU A 80 1.38 10.15 7.36
C GLU A 80 1.78 8.79 7.92
N ALA A 81 3.09 8.55 8.05
CA ALA A 81 3.60 7.32 8.66
C ALA A 81 3.28 7.31 10.15
N THR A 82 2.84 6.15 10.67
CA THR A 82 2.56 5.97 12.09
C THR A 82 3.80 5.62 12.90
N GLY A 83 4.90 5.24 12.23
CA GLY A 83 6.11 4.74 12.90
C GLY A 83 6.10 3.25 13.17
N MET A 84 4.98 2.58 12.97
CA MET A 84 4.89 1.12 13.13
C MET A 84 5.47 0.41 11.90
N LEU A 85 6.26 -0.63 12.13
CA LEU A 85 6.94 -1.39 11.09
C LEU A 85 6.67 -2.89 11.28
N PRO A 86 5.42 -3.36 11.09
CA PRO A 86 5.05 -4.76 11.32
C PRO A 86 5.37 -5.69 10.16
N GLY A 87 5.89 -5.16 9.05
CA GLY A 87 6.19 -5.94 7.87
C GLY A 87 7.33 -6.92 8.09
N ARG A 88 7.32 -8.02 7.32
CA ARG A 88 8.38 -9.05 7.33
C ARG A 88 8.68 -9.47 5.90
N LEU A 89 9.84 -10.07 5.69
CA LEU A 89 10.18 -10.65 4.40
C LEU A 89 9.16 -11.74 4.04
N VAL A 90 8.58 -11.62 2.85
CA VAL A 90 7.60 -12.57 2.36
C VAL A 90 8.30 -13.64 1.54
N ARG A 91 7.99 -14.89 1.85
CA ARG A 91 8.46 -16.05 1.09
C ARG A 91 7.26 -16.89 0.68
N CYS A 92 7.27 -17.37 -0.54
CA CYS A 92 6.22 -18.29 -1.01
C CYS A 92 6.61 -19.76 -0.83
#